data_a2adb4ed30d45fc76a4c9c47154f3bbd
#
_entry.id   a2adb4ed30d45fc76a4c9c47154f3bbd
#
_cell.length_a   1.000
_cell.length_b   1.000
_cell.length_c   1.000
_cell.angle_alpha   90.00
_cell.angle_beta   90.00
_cell.angle_gamma   90.00
#
_symmetry.space_group_name_H-M   'P 1'
#
loop_
_entity.id
_entity.type
_entity.pdbx_description
1 polymer ?
#
loop_
_entity_poly.entity_id
_entity_poly.type
_entity_poly.pdbx_seq_one_letter_code
_entity_poly.pdbx_strand_id
1 'polypeptide(L)'
;MTIGTDNKHSNFVSHGGRVKAGAKGIGRFALDKLGEHCEMLTFFNKEVYVDEDKDGNQTPYEGYFWSVDWNDFEKDEATIDKIGAELEGIKGSTYMNCLNNIDLPASLKQIVAAKPICHGTILKISQLRDIWDDDAISRVFEDLGVLVPPSENHDFSIYLQSLDNPTKYGKVESQFCDDFDYKVVAHADINQNVNIRIYRQEYNIEAIPPSFFERENQKNYPYKREDFMRGYWDTTRTFSQLIPGFRDTDTDGILARIGAFEFSFYYLKRSATKKDDARFFYRQCPYNLRKSWLDKYCGIKLFRDKFRVRPYGEKGDSSFDWLGLGMRKNNSPAGIAKKSGGYRVEAENIAGSILISRVSNIDFDDKSSREGLQENKTFSVFKQLIVSIIKIFEDDRSLIAREFVADDELRNGAARDRERAEELANKIIENSKSTLEFGIQIIFPIKYKRNYEL
;
A
#
# COMPACT_ATOMS: atom_id res chain seq x y z
N MET A 1 32.65 7.93 16.57
CA MET A 1 31.48 7.26 16.02
C MET A 1 31.06 6.15 16.97
N THR A 2 29.89 6.21 17.58
CA THR A 2 29.47 5.19 18.56
C THR A 2 28.49 4.22 17.86
N ILE A 3 28.79 2.93 17.94
CA ILE A 3 27.98 1.85 17.38
C ILE A 3 27.13 1.28 18.50
N GLY A 4 25.84 1.09 18.26
CA GLY A 4 24.96 0.41 19.22
C GLY A 4 24.59 1.22 20.46
N THR A 5 24.46 2.53 20.37
CA THR A 5 24.08 3.37 21.53
C THR A 5 22.57 3.48 21.68
N ASP A 6 22.10 3.45 22.92
CA ASP A 6 20.73 3.74 23.33
C ASP A 6 20.36 5.23 23.24
N ASN A 7 21.27 6.07 22.76
CA ASN A 7 21.10 7.53 22.67
C ASN A 7 19.86 7.94 21.82
N LYS A 8 19.42 7.09 20.90
CA LYS A 8 18.20 7.32 20.10
C LYS A 8 16.93 6.83 20.77
N HIS A 9 17.01 6.04 21.84
CA HIS A 9 15.85 5.69 22.67
C HIS A 9 15.41 6.87 23.53
N SER A 10 16.37 7.64 24.05
CA SER A 10 16.10 8.83 24.88
C SER A 10 15.88 10.11 24.06
N ASN A 11 16.43 10.20 22.83
CA ASN A 11 16.35 11.37 21.97
C ASN A 11 15.98 11.00 20.52
N PHE A 12 14.74 10.53 20.34
CA PHE A 12 14.23 10.04 19.07
C PHE A 12 13.68 11.12 18.12
N VAL A 13 13.52 12.37 18.61
CA VAL A 13 13.08 13.50 17.80
C VAL A 13 14.27 14.42 17.48
N SER A 14 14.38 14.89 16.25
CA SER A 14 15.36 15.90 15.87
C SER A 14 14.93 17.29 16.35
N HIS A 15 15.85 18.25 16.41
CA HIS A 15 15.54 19.63 16.72
C HIS A 15 14.48 20.26 15.78
N GLY A 16 14.37 19.78 14.53
CA GLY A 16 13.32 20.16 13.60
C GLY A 16 11.99 19.40 13.77
N GLY A 17 11.77 18.71 14.90
CA GLY A 17 10.52 18.00 15.20
C GLY A 17 10.33 16.67 14.45
N ARG A 18 11.32 16.23 13.68
CA ARG A 18 11.23 15.00 12.88
C ARG A 18 11.72 13.78 13.67
N VAL A 19 10.97 12.69 13.65
CA VAL A 19 11.38 11.43 14.26
C VAL A 19 12.58 10.85 13.50
N LYS A 20 13.64 10.50 14.26
CA LYS A 20 14.87 9.94 13.70
C LYS A 20 14.64 8.49 13.26
N ALA A 21 14.94 8.19 12.00
CA ALA A 21 14.90 6.82 11.48
C ALA A 21 16.01 5.96 12.10
N GLY A 22 15.68 4.72 12.43
CA GLY A 22 16.63 3.70 12.89
C GLY A 22 17.18 3.94 14.32
N ALA A 23 16.89 3.03 15.23
CA ALA A 23 17.30 3.13 16.63
C ALA A 23 18.78 2.78 16.88
N LYS A 24 19.34 1.82 16.13
CA LYS A 24 20.62 1.15 16.45
C LYS A 24 21.87 1.75 15.79
N GLY A 25 21.73 2.70 14.85
CA GLY A 25 22.88 3.39 14.21
C GLY A 25 23.75 2.54 13.28
N ILE A 26 23.32 1.32 12.92
CA ILE A 26 24.13 0.37 12.13
C ILE A 26 23.80 0.41 10.63
N GLY A 27 22.85 1.25 10.17
CA GLY A 27 22.50 1.40 8.74
C GLY A 27 23.67 1.87 7.88
N ARG A 28 24.65 2.55 8.47
CA ARG A 28 25.86 3.00 7.78
C ARG A 28 26.72 1.85 7.23
N PHE A 29 26.68 0.67 7.85
CA PHE A 29 27.41 -0.51 7.34
C PHE A 29 26.78 -1.09 6.06
N ALA A 30 25.57 -0.66 5.66
CA ALA A 30 25.05 -1.02 4.36
C ALA A 30 25.78 -0.31 3.21
N LEU A 31 26.55 0.75 3.49
CA LEU A 31 27.34 1.46 2.49
C LEU A 31 28.47 0.57 1.93
N ASP A 32 29.03 -0.31 2.75
CA ASP A 32 29.99 -1.32 2.36
C ASP A 32 29.49 -2.22 1.19
N LYS A 33 28.21 -2.58 1.20
CA LYS A 33 27.62 -3.40 0.11
C LYS A 33 27.45 -2.65 -1.21
N LEU A 34 27.47 -1.32 -1.19
CA LEU A 34 27.31 -0.50 -2.39
C LEU A 34 28.62 -0.24 -3.10
N GLY A 35 29.73 -0.02 -2.36
CA GLY A 35 31.02 0.27 -2.94
C GLY A 35 32.15 0.13 -1.92
N GLU A 36 33.36 0.07 -2.42
CA GLU A 36 34.57 -0.17 -1.60
C GLU A 36 34.99 1.09 -0.86
N HIS A 37 34.72 2.28 -1.41
CA HIS A 37 35.14 3.55 -0.81
C HIS A 37 33.93 4.48 -0.60
N CYS A 38 33.88 5.08 0.60
CA CYS A 38 32.82 6.01 0.97
C CYS A 38 33.38 7.29 1.55
N GLU A 39 32.99 8.42 0.97
CA GLU A 39 33.24 9.77 1.48
C GLU A 39 31.92 10.38 1.95
N MET A 40 31.93 11.02 3.12
CA MET A 40 30.78 11.72 3.66
C MET A 40 31.17 13.13 4.05
N LEU A 41 30.46 14.11 3.51
CA LEU A 41 30.51 15.49 3.94
C LEU A 41 29.20 15.83 4.67
N THR A 42 29.31 16.33 5.89
CA THR A 42 28.14 16.73 6.66
C THR A 42 28.29 18.17 7.15
N PHE A 43 27.24 18.98 6.95
CA PHE A 43 27.16 20.35 7.42
C PHE A 43 25.99 20.47 8.39
N PHE A 44 26.24 20.99 9.56
CA PHE A 44 25.21 21.17 10.58
C PHE A 44 24.54 22.55 10.49
N ASN A 45 23.32 22.63 10.98
CA ASN A 45 22.61 23.91 11.07
C ASN A 45 23.10 24.66 12.33
N LYS A 46 23.85 25.74 12.12
CA LYS A 46 24.42 26.58 13.21
C LYS A 46 23.36 27.31 14.04
N GLU A 47 22.12 27.45 13.53
CA GLU A 47 21.02 28.05 14.30
C GLU A 47 20.46 27.11 15.37
N VAL A 48 20.69 25.80 15.20
CA VAL A 48 20.09 24.75 16.02
C VAL A 48 21.13 23.95 16.80
N TYR A 49 22.37 23.90 16.30
CA TYR A 49 23.44 23.09 16.86
C TYR A 49 24.72 23.89 16.95
N VAL A 50 25.32 23.90 18.14
CA VAL A 50 26.65 24.46 18.38
C VAL A 50 27.62 23.30 18.51
N ASP A 51 28.64 23.29 17.68
CA ASP A 51 29.70 22.30 17.74
C ASP A 51 30.76 22.73 18.73
N GLU A 52 31.06 21.89 19.71
CA GLU A 52 32.01 22.18 20.79
C GLU A 52 33.12 21.13 20.82
N ASP A 53 34.32 21.57 21.16
CA ASP A 53 35.47 20.70 21.41
C ASP A 53 35.33 19.98 22.78
N LYS A 54 36.34 19.17 23.14
CA LYS A 54 36.35 18.43 24.42
C LYS A 54 36.39 19.34 25.65
N ASP A 55 36.80 20.58 25.47
CA ASP A 55 36.92 21.59 26.52
C ASP A 55 35.70 22.51 26.58
N GLY A 56 34.70 22.29 25.74
CA GLY A 56 33.46 23.05 25.67
C GLY A 56 33.59 24.37 24.88
N ASN A 57 34.66 24.56 24.12
CA ASN A 57 34.79 25.74 23.25
C ASN A 57 34.14 25.49 21.90
N GLN A 58 33.47 26.51 21.36
CA GLN A 58 32.90 26.43 20.03
C GLN A 58 33.98 26.18 18.98
N THR A 59 33.78 25.16 18.14
CA THR A 59 34.71 24.86 17.07
C THR A 59 34.51 25.84 15.87
N PRO A 60 35.58 26.10 15.11
CA PRO A 60 35.51 26.96 13.93
C PRO A 60 34.99 26.24 12.70
N TYR A 61 34.37 25.04 12.82
CA TYR A 61 33.98 24.21 11.72
C TYR A 61 32.56 24.52 11.25
N GLU A 62 32.31 24.42 9.94
CA GLU A 62 30.99 24.44 9.32
C GLU A 62 30.39 23.04 9.18
N GLY A 63 31.25 22.02 9.25
CA GLY A 63 30.90 20.64 9.06
C GLY A 63 32.10 19.73 9.18
N TYR A 64 31.90 18.46 8.80
CA TYR A 64 32.96 17.45 8.85
C TYR A 64 33.02 16.66 7.54
N PHE A 65 34.23 16.33 7.15
CA PHE A 65 34.52 15.33 6.13
C PHE A 65 34.91 14.02 6.82
N TRP A 66 34.39 12.91 6.33
CA TRP A 66 34.74 11.57 6.79
C TRP A 66 34.92 10.68 5.58
N SER A 67 35.98 9.85 5.58
CA SER A 67 36.21 8.87 4.56
C SER A 67 36.62 7.52 5.13
N VAL A 68 36.27 6.45 4.42
CA VAL A 68 36.60 5.07 4.78
C VAL A 68 36.81 4.24 3.52
N ASP A 69 37.83 3.39 3.54
CA ASP A 69 37.99 2.29 2.59
C ASP A 69 37.54 0.99 3.25
N TRP A 70 36.49 0.39 2.73
CA TRP A 70 35.91 -0.84 3.29
C TRP A 70 36.81 -2.06 3.08
N ASN A 71 37.73 -2.05 2.08
CA ASN A 71 38.71 -3.11 1.85
C ASN A 71 39.66 -3.28 3.04
N ASP A 72 39.84 -2.25 3.86
CA ASP A 72 40.64 -2.37 5.08
C ASP A 72 40.01 -3.32 6.11
N PHE A 73 38.69 -3.52 6.06
CA PHE A 73 37.98 -4.46 6.92
C PHE A 73 38.05 -5.92 6.41
N GLU A 74 38.38 -6.13 5.14
CA GLU A 74 38.46 -7.44 4.50
C GLU A 74 39.87 -8.07 4.64
N LYS A 75 40.85 -7.33 5.21
CA LYS A 75 42.20 -7.83 5.42
C LYS A 75 42.24 -8.90 6.52
N ASP A 76 43.03 -9.94 6.32
CA ASP A 76 43.22 -10.96 7.35
C ASP A 76 43.69 -10.34 8.68
N GLU A 77 43.11 -10.79 9.80
CA GLU A 77 43.36 -10.29 11.14
C GLU A 77 42.98 -8.80 11.38
N ALA A 78 42.14 -8.21 10.51
CA ALA A 78 41.65 -6.87 10.71
C ALA A 78 40.64 -6.84 11.87
N THR A 79 40.89 -5.97 12.83
CA THR A 79 39.97 -5.69 13.94
C THR A 79 39.55 -4.23 13.90
N ILE A 80 38.32 -3.95 14.35
CA ILE A 80 37.70 -2.59 14.25
C ILE A 80 38.58 -1.50 14.87
N ASP A 81 39.37 -1.83 15.89
CA ASP A 81 40.28 -0.94 16.58
C ASP A 81 41.56 -0.60 15.78
N LYS A 82 41.88 -1.40 14.77
CA LYS A 82 43.04 -1.20 13.89
C LYS A 82 42.74 -0.48 12.60
N ILE A 83 41.44 -0.33 12.27
CA ILE A 83 41.02 0.30 11.02
C ILE A 83 40.73 1.77 11.27
N GLY A 84 41.48 2.62 10.57
CA GLY A 84 41.32 4.07 10.62
C GLY A 84 40.32 4.59 9.61
N ALA A 85 39.47 5.51 10.01
CA ALA A 85 38.71 6.37 9.10
C ALA A 85 39.25 7.80 9.28
N GLU A 86 39.36 8.52 8.18
CA GLU A 86 39.73 9.92 8.21
C GLU A 86 38.53 10.76 8.69
N LEU A 87 38.79 11.71 9.58
CA LEU A 87 37.78 12.67 10.03
C LEU A 87 38.43 14.06 10.12
N GLU A 88 37.97 14.97 9.27
CA GLU A 88 38.47 16.36 9.19
C GLU A 88 37.36 17.36 9.38
N GLY A 89 37.67 18.47 10.08
CA GLY A 89 36.74 19.61 10.21
C GLY A 89 36.83 20.53 9.00
N ILE A 90 35.67 20.86 8.42
CA ILE A 90 35.57 21.75 7.27
C ILE A 90 35.53 23.20 7.72
N LYS A 91 36.42 24.04 7.15
CA LYS A 91 36.51 25.51 7.41
C LYS A 91 36.37 26.28 6.09
N GLY A 92 35.65 27.41 6.16
CA GLY A 92 35.58 28.36 5.05
C GLY A 92 34.89 27.85 3.80
N SER A 93 34.11 26.77 3.91
CA SER A 93 33.32 26.24 2.81
C SER A 93 31.86 26.10 3.22
N THR A 94 30.96 26.13 2.27
CA THR A 94 29.53 25.97 2.50
C THR A 94 29.03 24.68 1.88
N TYR A 95 27.90 24.18 2.38
CA TYR A 95 27.23 23.01 1.80
C TYR A 95 27.01 23.17 0.28
N MET A 96 26.56 24.36 -0.15
CA MET A 96 26.33 24.65 -1.56
C MET A 96 27.60 24.65 -2.40
N ASN A 97 28.72 25.14 -1.86
CA ASN A 97 30.00 25.09 -2.56
C ASN A 97 30.45 23.65 -2.80
N CYS A 98 30.33 22.79 -1.79
CA CYS A 98 30.65 21.37 -1.94
C CYS A 98 29.72 20.66 -2.91
N LEU A 99 28.43 20.95 -2.87
CA LEU A 99 27.44 20.36 -3.77
C LEU A 99 27.66 20.79 -5.23
N ASN A 100 28.02 22.05 -5.49
CA ASN A 100 28.29 22.56 -6.83
C ASN A 100 29.53 21.93 -7.47
N ASN A 101 30.46 21.43 -6.67
CA ASN A 101 31.67 20.74 -7.14
C ASN A 101 31.39 19.26 -7.53
N ILE A 102 30.17 18.76 -7.26
CA ILE A 102 29.77 17.42 -7.68
C ILE A 102 29.16 17.52 -9.09
N ASP A 103 29.48 16.53 -9.92
CA ASP A 103 28.84 16.44 -11.24
C ASP A 103 27.41 15.92 -11.09
N LEU A 104 26.47 16.85 -11.17
CA LEU A 104 25.03 16.61 -11.04
C LEU A 104 24.32 16.94 -12.33
N PRO A 105 23.27 16.19 -12.70
CA PRO A 105 22.39 16.55 -13.81
C PRO A 105 21.80 17.97 -13.65
N ALA A 106 21.66 18.68 -14.77
CA ALA A 106 21.19 20.08 -14.78
C ALA A 106 19.84 20.26 -14.08
N SER A 107 18.93 19.30 -14.24
CA SER A 107 17.62 19.26 -13.56
C SER A 107 17.75 19.24 -12.03
N LEU A 108 18.68 18.45 -11.50
CA LEU A 108 18.92 18.38 -10.06
C LEU A 108 19.60 19.64 -9.54
N LYS A 109 20.55 20.21 -10.30
CA LYS A 109 21.16 21.52 -9.97
C LYS A 109 20.11 22.62 -9.85
N GLN A 110 19.12 22.66 -10.74
CA GLN A 110 18.01 23.63 -10.67
C GLN A 110 17.14 23.44 -9.42
N ILE A 111 16.80 22.20 -9.06
CA ILE A 111 16.00 21.89 -7.87
C ILE A 111 16.73 22.35 -6.61
N VAL A 112 18.02 22.07 -6.52
CA VAL A 112 18.84 22.46 -5.36
C VAL A 112 19.02 23.97 -5.29
N ALA A 113 19.25 24.62 -6.44
CA ALA A 113 19.41 26.09 -6.51
C ALA A 113 18.12 26.86 -6.16
N ALA A 114 16.95 26.28 -6.40
CA ALA A 114 15.65 26.88 -6.08
C ALA A 114 15.38 27.02 -4.57
N LYS A 115 16.09 26.26 -3.74
CA LYS A 115 16.00 26.30 -2.26
C LYS A 115 17.41 26.39 -1.70
N PRO A 116 17.80 27.52 -1.07
CA PRO A 116 19.11 27.63 -0.46
C PRO A 116 19.22 26.59 0.69
N ILE A 117 20.08 25.61 0.47
CA ILE A 117 20.36 24.56 1.46
C ILE A 117 21.64 24.94 2.20
N CYS A 118 21.53 25.18 3.49
CA CYS A 118 22.67 25.60 4.33
C CYS A 118 23.30 24.46 5.09
N HIS A 119 22.60 23.33 5.23
CA HIS A 119 23.04 22.17 6.01
C HIS A 119 22.54 20.87 5.37
N GLY A 120 23.22 19.77 5.65
CA GLY A 120 22.87 18.47 5.10
C GLY A 120 24.04 17.51 5.05
N THR A 121 23.85 16.38 4.43
CA THR A 121 24.90 15.36 4.26
C THR A 121 24.99 14.96 2.79
N ILE A 122 26.21 14.88 2.29
CA ILE A 122 26.54 14.36 0.96
C ILE A 122 27.29 13.05 1.18
N LEU A 123 26.85 11.97 0.55
CA LEU A 123 27.54 10.70 0.51
C LEU A 123 28.01 10.46 -0.93
N LYS A 124 29.30 10.22 -1.09
CA LYS A 124 29.91 9.78 -2.34
C LYS A 124 30.42 8.34 -2.16
N ILE A 125 29.91 7.45 -2.96
CA ILE A 125 30.28 6.04 -2.96
C ILE A 125 30.94 5.74 -4.29
N SER A 126 32.14 5.19 -4.25
CA SER A 126 32.93 4.90 -5.43
C SER A 126 33.46 3.45 -5.40
N GLN A 127 34.00 3.00 -6.51
CA GLN A 127 34.38 1.59 -6.70
C GLN A 127 33.22 0.67 -6.36
N LEU A 128 32.11 0.89 -7.10
CA LEU A 128 30.86 0.16 -6.85
C LEU A 128 31.06 -1.34 -7.00
N ARG A 129 30.48 -2.11 -6.09
CA ARG A 129 30.60 -3.59 -6.09
C ARG A 129 29.71 -4.25 -7.13
N ASP A 130 28.66 -3.56 -7.57
CA ASP A 130 27.72 -4.02 -8.60
C ASP A 130 27.69 -3.08 -9.80
N ILE A 131 27.22 -3.60 -10.94
CA ILE A 131 27.02 -2.83 -12.16
C ILE A 131 25.69 -2.10 -12.06
N TRP A 132 25.73 -0.78 -12.12
CA TRP A 132 24.57 0.11 -12.12
C TRP A 132 24.22 0.54 -13.53
N ASP A 133 23.76 -0.41 -14.34
CA ASP A 133 23.21 -0.14 -15.67
C ASP A 133 21.81 0.53 -15.58
N ASP A 134 21.27 0.91 -16.73
CA ASP A 134 19.98 1.58 -16.79
C ASP A 134 18.81 0.71 -16.29
N ASP A 135 18.90 -0.61 -16.42
CA ASP A 135 17.91 -1.54 -15.89
C ASP A 135 17.97 -1.61 -14.36
N ALA A 136 19.17 -1.61 -13.78
CA ALA A 136 19.35 -1.56 -12.34
C ALA A 136 18.81 -0.25 -11.75
N ILE A 137 19.14 0.90 -12.37
CA ILE A 137 18.64 2.21 -11.96
C ILE A 137 17.11 2.29 -12.10
N SER A 138 16.53 1.74 -13.18
CA SER A 138 15.09 1.70 -13.38
C SER A 138 14.38 0.90 -12.29
N ARG A 139 14.91 -0.27 -11.90
CA ARG A 139 14.39 -1.07 -10.79
C ARG A 139 14.42 -0.29 -9.48
N VAL A 140 15.56 0.37 -9.19
CA VAL A 140 15.68 1.19 -7.96
C VAL A 140 14.69 2.35 -7.97
N PHE A 141 14.51 3.03 -9.11
CA PHE A 141 13.53 4.11 -9.23
C PHE A 141 12.10 3.64 -8.96
N GLU A 142 11.76 2.47 -9.47
CA GLU A 142 10.45 1.84 -9.24
C GLU A 142 10.27 1.42 -7.78
N ASP A 143 11.28 0.81 -7.17
CA ASP A 143 11.26 0.39 -5.77
C ASP A 143 11.15 1.59 -4.82
N LEU A 144 11.83 2.70 -5.13
CA LEU A 144 11.71 3.95 -4.38
C LEU A 144 10.27 4.48 -4.39
N GLY A 145 9.53 4.33 -5.51
CA GLY A 145 8.13 4.72 -5.62
C GLY A 145 7.21 3.97 -4.64
N VAL A 146 7.56 2.74 -4.29
CA VAL A 146 6.84 1.94 -3.28
C VAL A 146 7.19 2.37 -1.84
N LEU A 147 8.35 3.01 -1.65
CA LEU A 147 8.81 3.50 -0.35
C LEU A 147 8.19 4.84 0.05
N VAL A 148 7.69 5.61 -0.90
CA VAL A 148 7.04 6.91 -0.63
C VAL A 148 5.60 6.65 -0.17
N PRO A 149 5.21 7.12 1.04
CA PRO A 149 3.84 6.96 1.49
C PRO A 149 2.88 7.77 0.60
N PRO A 150 1.69 7.26 0.28
CA PRO A 150 0.68 8.00 -0.46
C PRO A 150 0.05 9.06 0.46
N SER A 151 0.68 10.21 0.57
CA SER A 151 0.16 11.34 1.33
C SER A 151 0.22 12.63 0.50
N GLU A 152 -0.79 13.48 0.63
CA GLU A 152 -0.89 14.74 -0.11
C GLU A 152 0.11 15.80 0.40
N ASN A 153 0.66 15.65 1.61
CA ASN A 153 1.65 16.54 2.23
C ASN A 153 2.99 15.82 2.40
N HIS A 154 3.94 16.15 1.54
CA HIS A 154 5.29 15.62 1.61
C HIS A 154 6.28 16.66 2.17
N ASP A 155 6.65 16.54 3.44
CA ASP A 155 7.83 17.24 4.01
C ASP A 155 9.15 16.61 3.52
N PHE A 156 9.06 15.55 2.74
CA PHE A 156 10.18 14.74 2.27
C PHE A 156 9.99 14.35 0.81
N SER A 157 10.94 14.69 -0.03
CA SER A 157 10.94 14.34 -1.46
C SER A 157 12.18 13.52 -1.79
N ILE A 158 11.99 12.47 -2.56
CA ILE A 158 13.07 11.65 -3.11
C ILE A 158 13.25 12.04 -4.58
N TYR A 159 14.49 12.22 -4.99
CA TYR A 159 14.86 12.41 -6.39
C TYR A 159 15.91 11.36 -6.75
N LEU A 160 15.73 10.67 -7.86
CA LEU A 160 16.73 9.82 -8.49
C LEU A 160 17.09 10.42 -9.84
N GLN A 161 18.37 10.49 -10.14
CA GLN A 161 18.87 11.03 -11.41
C GLN A 161 20.01 10.12 -11.92
N SER A 162 20.19 10.10 -13.23
CA SER A 162 21.32 9.43 -13.90
C SER A 162 22.02 10.43 -14.80
N LEU A 163 23.35 10.43 -14.80
CA LEU A 163 24.15 11.23 -15.74
C LEU A 163 24.04 10.70 -17.18
N ASP A 164 23.95 9.37 -17.32
CA ASP A 164 23.81 8.73 -18.62
C ASP A 164 22.43 8.97 -19.25
N ASN A 165 21.37 9.05 -18.40
CA ASN A 165 20.00 9.28 -18.83
C ASN A 165 19.34 10.42 -18.03
N PRO A 166 19.77 11.68 -18.18
CA PRO A 166 19.40 12.80 -17.30
C PRO A 166 17.92 13.22 -17.38
N THR A 167 17.18 12.78 -18.40
CA THR A 167 15.76 13.09 -18.60
C THR A 167 14.82 11.94 -18.25
N LYS A 168 15.35 10.74 -18.02
CA LYS A 168 14.53 9.55 -17.78
C LYS A 168 13.96 9.49 -16.35
N TYR A 169 14.70 9.97 -15.38
CA TYR A 169 14.39 9.92 -13.97
C TYR A 169 14.13 11.32 -13.41
N GLY A 170 13.72 11.41 -12.18
CA GLY A 170 13.44 12.69 -11.52
C GLY A 170 12.90 12.52 -10.12
N LYS A 171 11.87 13.30 -9.79
CA LYS A 171 11.16 13.15 -8.52
C LYS A 171 10.46 11.80 -8.46
N VAL A 172 10.72 11.08 -7.38
CA VAL A 172 10.01 9.84 -7.08
C VAL A 172 8.68 10.22 -6.44
N GLU A 173 7.60 9.92 -7.14
CA GLU A 173 6.26 10.23 -6.65
C GLU A 173 5.59 8.97 -6.11
N SER A 174 4.81 9.16 -5.04
CA SER A 174 3.89 8.12 -4.59
C SER A 174 2.80 7.95 -5.65
N GLN A 175 2.51 6.72 -5.99
CA GLN A 175 1.52 6.44 -7.02
C GLN A 175 0.11 6.54 -6.44
N PHE A 176 -0.56 7.65 -6.73
CA PHE A 176 -2.00 7.77 -6.52
C PHE A 176 -2.75 6.99 -7.58
N CYS A 177 -3.87 6.42 -7.18
CA CYS A 177 -4.81 5.81 -8.11
C CYS A 177 -6.02 6.74 -8.25
N ASP A 178 -6.08 7.52 -9.32
CA ASP A 178 -7.21 8.38 -9.61
C ASP A 178 -8.41 7.59 -10.16
N ASP A 179 -8.15 6.42 -10.74
CA ASP A 179 -9.15 5.53 -11.32
C ASP A 179 -9.42 4.32 -10.42
N PHE A 180 -10.07 4.53 -9.29
CA PHE A 180 -10.46 3.48 -8.34
C PHE A 180 -11.97 3.20 -8.37
N ASP A 181 -12.40 2.03 -7.88
CA ASP A 181 -13.81 1.73 -7.62
C ASP A 181 -14.23 2.23 -6.24
N TYR A 182 -13.39 1.99 -5.22
CA TYR A 182 -13.53 2.52 -3.88
C TYR A 182 -12.19 3.02 -3.34
N LYS A 183 -12.24 4.09 -2.54
CA LYS A 183 -11.14 4.53 -1.70
C LYS A 183 -11.64 4.65 -0.28
N VAL A 184 -10.90 4.14 0.67
CA VAL A 184 -11.19 4.28 2.09
C VAL A 184 -10.07 5.06 2.75
N VAL A 185 -10.42 6.03 3.58
CA VAL A 185 -9.48 6.81 4.40
C VAL A 185 -9.99 6.79 5.83
N ALA A 186 -9.15 6.35 6.75
CA ALA A 186 -9.47 6.26 8.17
C ALA A 186 -8.38 6.96 9.00
N HIS A 187 -8.79 7.85 9.89
CA HIS A 187 -7.92 8.55 10.83
C HIS A 187 -8.33 8.18 12.25
N ALA A 188 -7.46 7.49 12.95
CA ALA A 188 -7.63 7.15 14.35
C ALA A 188 -6.92 8.19 15.23
N ASP A 189 -7.61 8.73 16.22
CA ASP A 189 -7.08 9.66 17.18
C ASP A 189 -6.61 8.97 18.48
N ILE A 190 -5.96 9.72 19.36
CA ILE A 190 -5.50 9.25 20.67
C ILE A 190 -6.63 8.88 21.63
N ASN A 191 -7.87 9.34 21.35
CA ASN A 191 -9.07 9.05 22.13
C ASN A 191 -9.81 7.81 21.59
N GLN A 192 -9.15 7.02 20.73
CA GLN A 192 -9.69 5.80 20.14
C GLN A 192 -10.91 6.03 19.21
N ASN A 193 -11.11 7.24 18.68
CA ASN A 193 -12.10 7.49 17.65
C ASN A 193 -11.46 7.30 16.27
N VAL A 194 -12.16 6.62 15.37
CA VAL A 194 -11.76 6.42 13.98
C VAL A 194 -12.76 7.15 13.09
N ASN A 195 -12.32 8.21 12.43
CA ASN A 195 -13.08 8.90 11.40
C ASN A 195 -12.80 8.21 10.05
N ILE A 196 -13.84 7.67 9.45
CA ILE A 196 -13.73 6.84 8.24
C ILE A 196 -14.51 7.53 7.13
N ARG A 197 -13.84 7.80 6.01
CA ARG A 197 -14.45 8.26 4.77
C ARG A 197 -14.33 7.19 3.70
N ILE A 198 -15.45 6.87 3.06
CA ILE A 198 -15.54 5.89 1.98
C ILE A 198 -15.97 6.61 0.70
N TYR A 199 -15.09 6.64 -0.29
CA TYR A 199 -15.37 7.15 -1.63
C TYR A 199 -15.88 6.00 -2.50
N ARG A 200 -16.91 6.28 -3.32
CA ARG A 200 -17.56 5.35 -4.25
C ARG A 200 -17.48 5.90 -5.66
N GLN A 201 -16.74 5.22 -6.54
CA GLN A 201 -16.64 5.54 -7.97
C GLN A 201 -16.92 4.31 -8.85
N GLU A 202 -17.46 3.24 -8.29
CA GLU A 202 -17.69 1.98 -8.98
C GLU A 202 -18.86 2.06 -9.97
N TYR A 203 -19.83 2.96 -9.74
CA TYR A 203 -21.12 2.96 -10.43
C TYR A 203 -21.28 4.15 -11.37
N ASN A 204 -21.98 3.91 -12.51
CA ASN A 204 -22.54 4.96 -13.36
C ASN A 204 -23.88 5.41 -12.76
N ILE A 205 -23.87 6.49 -12.00
CA ILE A 205 -25.02 6.94 -11.22
C ILE A 205 -26.19 7.38 -12.13
N GLU A 206 -25.89 7.93 -13.30
CA GLU A 206 -26.92 8.36 -14.25
C GLU A 206 -27.71 7.19 -14.83
N ALA A 207 -27.09 6.02 -14.93
CA ALA A 207 -27.74 4.81 -15.42
C ALA A 207 -28.59 4.09 -14.36
N ILE A 208 -28.46 4.47 -13.07
CA ILE A 208 -29.22 3.85 -11.98
C ILE A 208 -30.69 4.36 -12.04
N PRO A 209 -31.68 3.45 -12.17
CA PRO A 209 -33.07 3.85 -12.26
C PRO A 209 -33.56 4.51 -10.96
N PRO A 210 -34.50 5.49 -11.06
CA PRO A 210 -35.05 6.14 -9.87
C PRO A 210 -35.69 5.17 -8.87
N SER A 211 -36.32 4.09 -9.34
CA SER A 211 -36.92 3.04 -8.49
C SER A 211 -35.97 2.41 -7.50
N PHE A 212 -34.68 2.34 -7.85
CA PHE A 212 -33.66 1.86 -6.93
C PHE A 212 -33.60 2.70 -5.65
N PHE A 213 -33.66 4.03 -5.78
CA PHE A 213 -33.58 4.95 -4.64
C PHE A 213 -34.88 5.08 -3.83
N GLU A 214 -35.98 4.50 -4.34
CA GLU A 214 -37.26 4.41 -3.62
C GLU A 214 -37.31 3.23 -2.64
N ARG A 215 -36.35 2.32 -2.71
CA ARG A 215 -36.25 1.15 -1.85
C ARG A 215 -35.94 1.55 -0.40
N GLU A 216 -36.41 0.78 0.56
CA GLU A 216 -36.35 1.13 1.99
C GLU A 216 -34.92 1.40 2.48
N ASN A 217 -33.96 0.56 2.09
CA ASN A 217 -32.56 0.74 2.49
C ASN A 217 -31.93 1.97 1.84
N GLN A 218 -32.44 2.44 0.71
CA GLN A 218 -31.89 3.58 -0.04
C GLN A 218 -32.47 4.94 0.42
N LYS A 219 -33.46 4.93 1.30
CA LYS A 219 -34.04 6.16 1.88
C LYS A 219 -33.19 6.77 3.00
N ASN A 220 -32.21 6.06 3.48
CA ASN A 220 -31.38 6.45 4.62
C ASN A 220 -29.94 6.74 4.21
N TYR A 221 -29.29 7.66 4.93
CA TYR A 221 -27.87 7.89 4.83
C TYR A 221 -27.09 6.60 5.16
N PRO A 222 -26.10 6.22 4.39
CA PRO A 222 -25.45 6.91 3.27
C PRO A 222 -25.88 6.38 1.90
N TYR A 223 -27.14 5.99 1.68
CA TYR A 223 -27.58 5.29 0.48
C TYR A 223 -28.56 6.08 -0.41
N LYS A 224 -28.86 7.33 -0.06
CA LYS A 224 -29.68 8.22 -0.86
C LYS A 224 -28.99 8.58 -2.18
N ARG A 225 -29.80 9.00 -3.17
CA ARG A 225 -29.26 9.46 -4.45
C ARG A 225 -28.22 10.56 -4.30
N GLU A 226 -28.46 11.52 -3.40
CA GLU A 226 -27.52 12.62 -3.11
C GLU A 226 -26.17 12.11 -2.57
N ASP A 227 -26.21 11.05 -1.75
CA ASP A 227 -24.99 10.43 -1.21
C ASP A 227 -24.17 9.74 -2.30
N PHE A 228 -24.86 9.09 -3.28
CA PHE A 228 -24.19 8.55 -4.45
C PHE A 228 -23.61 9.64 -5.35
N MET A 229 -24.35 10.73 -5.58
CA MET A 229 -23.89 11.86 -6.39
C MET A 229 -22.71 12.59 -5.73
N ARG A 230 -22.69 12.70 -4.40
CA ARG A 230 -21.55 13.25 -3.65
C ARG A 230 -20.30 12.39 -3.79
N GLY A 231 -20.45 11.09 -4.05
CA GLY A 231 -19.36 10.15 -4.29
C GLY A 231 -18.58 9.71 -3.05
N TYR A 232 -18.99 10.13 -1.87
CA TYR A 232 -18.41 9.67 -0.59
C TYR A 232 -19.39 9.76 0.56
N TRP A 233 -19.07 9.04 1.64
CA TRP A 233 -19.77 9.14 2.92
C TRP A 233 -18.82 8.99 4.10
N ASP A 234 -19.21 9.50 5.25
CA ASP A 234 -18.42 9.54 6.47
C ASP A 234 -19.10 8.79 7.60
N THR A 235 -18.27 8.17 8.45
CA THR A 235 -18.73 7.58 9.71
C THR A 235 -17.63 7.68 10.75
N THR A 236 -17.99 7.81 12.02
CA THR A 236 -17.07 7.72 13.14
C THR A 236 -17.39 6.49 13.96
N ARG A 237 -16.37 5.73 14.36
CA ARG A 237 -16.46 4.54 15.19
C ARG A 237 -15.37 4.58 16.26
N THR A 238 -15.67 4.06 17.45
CA THR A 238 -14.62 3.82 18.46
C THR A 238 -13.94 2.48 18.23
N PHE A 239 -12.74 2.28 18.77
CA PHE A 239 -12.05 0.99 18.71
C PHE A 239 -12.93 -0.14 19.28
N SER A 240 -13.60 0.08 20.40
CA SER A 240 -14.50 -0.90 21.01
C SER A 240 -15.75 -1.21 20.16
N GLN A 241 -16.21 -0.27 19.33
CA GLN A 241 -17.27 -0.54 18.35
C GLN A 241 -16.78 -1.36 17.17
N LEU A 242 -15.53 -1.15 16.74
CA LEU A 242 -14.90 -1.89 15.64
C LEU A 242 -14.51 -3.30 16.07
N ILE A 243 -14.11 -3.49 17.35
CA ILE A 243 -13.74 -4.78 17.92
C ILE A 243 -14.62 -5.06 19.15
N PRO A 244 -15.87 -5.49 18.97
CA PRO A 244 -16.84 -5.63 20.06
C PRO A 244 -16.38 -6.57 21.19
N GLY A 245 -15.51 -7.54 20.90
CA GLY A 245 -14.96 -8.45 21.92
C GLY A 245 -14.11 -7.77 22.99
N PHE A 246 -13.69 -6.52 22.77
CA PHE A 246 -12.94 -5.72 23.75
C PHE A 246 -13.80 -4.72 24.51
N ARG A 247 -15.09 -4.61 24.22
CA ARG A 247 -15.97 -3.59 24.84
C ARG A 247 -16.01 -3.70 26.37
N ASP A 248 -16.04 -4.94 26.87
CA ASP A 248 -16.22 -5.23 28.31
C ASP A 248 -14.98 -5.89 28.94
N THR A 249 -13.93 -6.17 28.16
CA THR A 249 -12.78 -7.00 28.58
C THR A 249 -11.41 -6.37 28.36
N ASP A 250 -11.32 -5.07 28.04
CA ASP A 250 -10.01 -4.39 27.87
C ASP A 250 -9.39 -4.02 29.23
N THR A 251 -9.29 -5.03 30.12
CA THR A 251 -8.71 -4.87 31.45
C THR A 251 -7.25 -4.47 31.44
N ASP A 252 -6.52 -4.82 30.36
CA ASP A 252 -5.08 -4.53 30.19
C ASP A 252 -4.85 -3.18 29.49
N GLY A 253 -5.89 -2.46 29.10
CA GLY A 253 -5.79 -1.18 28.39
C GLY A 253 -5.14 -1.29 27.00
N ILE A 254 -5.30 -2.43 26.31
CA ILE A 254 -4.67 -2.73 25.03
C ILE A 254 -5.10 -1.75 23.96
N LEU A 255 -6.40 -1.39 23.92
CA LEU A 255 -6.93 -0.45 22.93
C LEU A 255 -6.27 0.93 23.05
N ALA A 256 -6.02 1.40 24.28
CA ALA A 256 -5.32 2.66 24.52
C ALA A 256 -3.86 2.64 24.04
N ARG A 257 -3.20 1.47 24.10
CA ARG A 257 -1.80 1.28 23.68
C ARG A 257 -1.62 1.18 22.18
N ILE A 258 -2.69 0.95 21.40
CA ILE A 258 -2.63 0.99 19.93
C ILE A 258 -2.19 2.38 19.47
N GLY A 259 -2.73 3.46 20.07
CA GLY A 259 -2.40 4.84 19.70
C GLY A 259 -3.05 5.31 18.39
N ALA A 260 -2.68 6.51 17.97
CA ALA A 260 -3.19 7.12 16.75
C ALA A 260 -2.53 6.51 15.49
N PHE A 261 -3.29 6.40 14.41
CA PHE A 261 -2.78 5.95 13.12
C PHE A 261 -3.64 6.48 11.97
N GLU A 262 -3.08 6.45 10.77
CA GLU A 262 -3.82 6.67 9.54
C GLU A 262 -3.83 5.39 8.71
N PHE A 263 -4.96 5.10 8.08
CA PHE A 263 -5.11 3.97 7.18
C PHE A 263 -5.86 4.39 5.93
N SER A 264 -5.29 4.11 4.76
CA SER A 264 -5.97 4.35 3.49
C SER A 264 -5.73 3.20 2.53
N PHE A 265 -6.74 2.90 1.71
CA PHE A 265 -6.58 1.94 0.64
C PHE A 265 -7.52 2.22 -0.53
N TYR A 266 -7.12 1.74 -1.71
CA TYR A 266 -7.89 1.70 -2.93
C TYR A 266 -8.35 0.27 -3.20
N TYR A 267 -9.57 0.12 -3.65
CA TYR A 267 -10.10 -1.13 -4.18
C TYR A 267 -10.39 -0.95 -5.68
N LEU A 268 -9.92 -1.91 -6.48
CA LEU A 268 -10.15 -1.94 -7.92
C LEU A 268 -10.58 -3.34 -8.36
N LYS A 269 -11.56 -3.42 -9.24
CA LYS A 269 -11.86 -4.66 -9.98
C LYS A 269 -10.78 -4.91 -11.02
N ARG A 270 -10.28 -6.14 -11.09
CA ARG A 270 -9.20 -6.55 -12.00
C ARG A 270 -9.69 -6.93 -13.40
N SER A 271 -10.97 -7.22 -13.55
CA SER A 271 -11.56 -7.67 -14.80
C SER A 271 -12.99 -7.19 -14.95
N ALA A 272 -13.42 -7.02 -16.20
CA ALA A 272 -14.81 -6.88 -16.50
C ALA A 272 -15.57 -8.15 -16.10
N THR A 273 -16.70 -7.97 -15.50
CA THR A 273 -17.57 -9.08 -15.16
C THR A 273 -18.42 -9.44 -16.40
N LYS A 274 -18.99 -10.63 -16.42
CA LYS A 274 -19.74 -11.18 -17.58
C LYS A 274 -21.07 -10.44 -17.81
N LYS A 275 -21.83 -10.84 -18.85
CA LYS A 275 -23.13 -10.26 -19.28
C LYS A 275 -24.16 -9.94 -18.18
N ASP A 276 -24.05 -10.59 -17.01
CA ASP A 276 -24.90 -10.34 -15.83
C ASP A 276 -24.67 -8.97 -15.14
N ASP A 277 -23.68 -8.23 -15.59
CA ASP A 277 -23.27 -6.98 -14.94
C ASP A 277 -24.12 -5.77 -15.28
N ALA A 278 -24.98 -5.86 -16.28
CA ALA A 278 -25.91 -4.79 -16.60
C ALA A 278 -26.80 -4.38 -15.41
N ARG A 279 -27.04 -5.30 -14.47
CA ARG A 279 -27.82 -5.06 -13.24
C ARG A 279 -27.09 -4.24 -12.19
N PHE A 280 -25.74 -4.13 -12.24
CA PHE A 280 -24.94 -3.43 -11.24
C PHE A 280 -24.55 -2.01 -11.62
N PHE A 281 -24.88 -1.56 -12.82
CA PHE A 281 -24.62 -0.20 -13.31
C PHE A 281 -23.15 0.23 -13.16
N TYR A 282 -22.21 -0.69 -13.38
CA TYR A 282 -20.80 -0.41 -13.25
C TYR A 282 -20.29 0.62 -14.26
N ARG A 283 -19.40 1.48 -13.80
CA ARG A 283 -18.66 2.41 -14.66
C ARG A 283 -17.73 1.65 -15.61
N GLN A 284 -17.63 2.12 -16.85
CA GLN A 284 -16.61 1.63 -17.78
C GLN A 284 -15.22 2.10 -17.33
N CYS A 285 -14.25 1.22 -17.39
CA CYS A 285 -12.89 1.52 -16.94
C CYS A 285 -11.83 0.70 -17.71
N PRO A 286 -10.55 1.18 -17.74
CA PRO A 286 -9.46 0.50 -18.45
C PRO A 286 -8.90 -0.64 -17.59
N TYR A 287 -9.52 -1.80 -17.59
CA TYR A 287 -9.15 -2.95 -16.75
C TYR A 287 -7.69 -3.38 -16.89
N ASN A 288 -7.10 -3.29 -18.09
CA ASN A 288 -5.69 -3.65 -18.31
C ASN A 288 -4.74 -2.74 -17.52
N LEU A 289 -4.99 -1.41 -17.53
CA LEU A 289 -4.20 -0.45 -16.77
C LEU A 289 -4.35 -0.65 -15.26
N ARG A 290 -5.59 -0.89 -14.81
CA ARG A 290 -5.90 -1.22 -13.41
C ARG A 290 -5.20 -2.49 -12.94
N LYS A 291 -5.22 -3.53 -13.77
CA LYS A 291 -4.53 -4.78 -13.47
C LYS A 291 -3.02 -4.55 -13.33
N SER A 292 -2.39 -3.87 -14.29
CA SER A 292 -0.96 -3.55 -14.24
C SER A 292 -0.60 -2.73 -12.99
N TRP A 293 -1.44 -1.76 -12.63
CA TRP A 293 -1.24 -0.96 -11.43
C TRP A 293 -1.36 -1.81 -10.16
N LEU A 294 -2.40 -2.65 -10.02
CA LEU A 294 -2.55 -3.57 -8.88
C LEU A 294 -1.43 -4.61 -8.83
N ASP A 295 -0.96 -5.11 -9.96
CA ASP A 295 0.15 -6.07 -10.00
C ASP A 295 1.43 -5.48 -9.40
N LYS A 296 1.59 -4.16 -9.44
CA LYS A 296 2.73 -3.43 -8.86
C LYS A 296 2.47 -2.98 -7.41
N TYR A 297 1.28 -2.49 -7.11
CA TYR A 297 1.00 -1.76 -5.85
C TYR A 297 0.08 -2.48 -4.88
N CYS A 298 -0.49 -3.65 -5.20
CA CYS A 298 -1.40 -4.36 -4.31
C CYS A 298 -0.76 -4.71 -2.94
N GLY A 299 -1.62 -5.03 -1.98
CA GLY A 299 -1.25 -5.28 -0.59
C GLY A 299 -1.30 -4.02 0.28
N ILE A 300 -1.43 -4.23 1.58
CA ILE A 300 -1.43 -3.14 2.58
C ILE A 300 -0.02 -2.98 3.15
N LYS A 301 0.55 -1.82 2.93
CA LYS A 301 1.91 -1.47 3.33
C LYS A 301 1.91 -0.75 4.66
N LEU A 302 2.93 -0.99 5.49
CA LEU A 302 3.09 -0.33 6.77
C LEU A 302 4.22 0.69 6.69
N PHE A 303 3.95 1.91 7.17
CA PHE A 303 4.95 2.97 7.30
C PHE A 303 4.99 3.45 8.73
N ARG A 304 6.19 3.66 9.26
CA ARG A 304 6.40 4.29 10.56
C ARG A 304 7.26 5.54 10.41
N ASP A 305 6.75 6.66 10.92
CA ASP A 305 7.41 7.96 10.81
C ASP A 305 7.83 8.29 9.37
N LYS A 306 6.93 7.96 8.39
CA LYS A 306 7.13 8.09 6.94
C LYS A 306 8.13 7.11 6.30
N PHE A 307 8.68 6.15 7.05
CA PHE A 307 9.55 5.11 6.53
C PHE A 307 8.81 3.78 6.38
N ARG A 308 9.04 3.14 5.25
CA ARG A 308 8.48 1.82 4.94
C ARG A 308 8.97 0.77 5.94
N VAL A 309 8.05 0.07 6.58
CA VAL A 309 8.36 -1.10 7.42
C VAL A 309 8.15 -2.36 6.59
N ARG A 310 9.26 -2.92 6.09
CA ARG A 310 9.23 -4.17 5.32
C ARG A 310 9.08 -5.36 6.28
N PRO A 311 8.50 -6.52 5.83
CA PRO A 311 8.03 -6.80 4.46
C PRO A 311 6.51 -6.69 4.27
N TYR A 312 5.77 -6.04 5.19
CA TYR A 312 4.29 -5.98 5.16
C TYR A 312 3.73 -5.52 3.82
N GLY A 313 2.84 -6.35 3.21
CA GLY A 313 2.20 -6.05 1.94
C GLY A 313 3.15 -6.05 0.74
N GLU A 314 4.28 -6.74 0.83
CA GLU A 314 5.25 -6.88 -0.25
C GLU A 314 4.96 -8.13 -1.07
N LYS A 315 4.69 -7.94 -2.37
CA LYS A 315 4.34 -9.04 -3.27
C LYS A 315 5.53 -10.01 -3.41
N GLY A 316 5.25 -11.30 -3.26
CA GLY A 316 6.28 -12.36 -3.28
C GLY A 316 6.85 -12.70 -1.91
N ASP A 317 6.56 -11.94 -0.87
CA ASP A 317 6.91 -12.24 0.51
C ASP A 317 5.76 -12.95 1.24
N SER A 318 6.08 -13.76 2.24
CA SER A 318 5.11 -14.42 3.11
C SER A 318 4.23 -13.45 3.90
N SER A 319 4.70 -12.24 4.12
CA SER A 319 3.97 -11.15 4.78
C SER A 319 3.16 -10.28 3.81
N PHE A 320 2.95 -10.71 2.56
CA PHE A 320 2.09 -10.01 1.61
C PHE A 320 0.67 -9.84 2.17
N ASP A 321 0.06 -10.93 2.59
CA ASP A 321 -1.28 -10.95 3.21
C ASP A 321 -1.20 -11.04 4.74
N TRP A 322 -0.43 -10.16 5.37
CA TRP A 322 -0.21 -10.16 6.82
C TRP A 322 -1.47 -9.88 7.65
N LEU A 323 -2.53 -9.37 7.01
CA LEU A 323 -3.86 -9.17 7.60
C LEU A 323 -4.77 -10.42 7.49
N GLY A 324 -4.36 -11.45 6.71
CA GLY A 324 -5.10 -12.68 6.53
C GLY A 324 -6.39 -12.52 5.70
N LEU A 325 -6.40 -11.61 4.73
CA LEU A 325 -7.58 -11.32 3.91
C LEU A 325 -7.96 -12.50 3.01
N GLY A 326 -6.97 -13.21 2.44
CA GLY A 326 -7.17 -14.41 1.63
C GLY A 326 -7.80 -15.54 2.43
N MET A 327 -7.33 -15.77 3.67
CA MET A 327 -7.93 -16.77 4.56
C MET A 327 -9.39 -16.41 4.91
N ARG A 328 -9.68 -15.13 5.19
CA ARG A 328 -11.05 -14.65 5.42
C ARG A 328 -11.95 -14.88 4.20
N LYS A 329 -11.43 -14.68 2.99
CA LYS A 329 -12.13 -14.94 1.74
C LYS A 329 -12.40 -16.42 1.53
N ASN A 330 -11.44 -17.30 1.81
CA ASN A 330 -11.61 -18.75 1.72
C ASN A 330 -12.67 -19.27 2.69
N ASN A 331 -12.70 -18.72 3.91
CA ASN A 331 -13.71 -19.09 4.92
C ASN A 331 -15.10 -18.51 4.60
N SER A 332 -15.21 -17.49 3.75
CA SER A 332 -16.46 -16.88 3.33
C SER A 332 -16.40 -16.54 1.83
N PRO A 333 -16.49 -17.55 0.93
CA PRO A 333 -16.35 -17.36 -0.50
C PRO A 333 -17.59 -16.74 -1.17
N ALA A 334 -18.45 -16.08 -0.41
CA ALA A 334 -19.67 -15.47 -0.92
C ALA A 334 -19.39 -14.42 -2.00
N GLY A 335 -20.14 -14.49 -3.09
CA GLY A 335 -20.18 -13.40 -4.08
C GLY A 335 -20.76 -12.12 -3.47
N ILE A 336 -20.50 -11.00 -4.13
CA ILE A 336 -20.84 -9.66 -3.64
C ILE A 336 -22.31 -9.46 -3.28
N ALA A 337 -23.24 -10.07 -4.02
CA ALA A 337 -24.69 -9.93 -3.84
C ALA A 337 -25.34 -11.09 -3.07
N LYS A 338 -24.58 -12.05 -2.55
CA LYS A 338 -25.17 -13.16 -1.80
C LYS A 338 -25.64 -12.72 -0.42
N LYS A 339 -26.85 -13.17 -0.02
CA LYS A 339 -27.45 -12.87 1.29
C LYS A 339 -26.78 -13.66 2.41
N SER A 340 -26.33 -14.89 2.15
CA SER A 340 -25.65 -15.76 3.11
C SER A 340 -24.15 -15.74 2.89
N GLY A 341 -23.37 -15.62 3.96
CA GLY A 341 -21.93 -15.45 3.92
C GLY A 341 -21.54 -13.99 3.62
N GLY A 342 -20.53 -13.46 4.26
CA GLY A 342 -20.06 -12.10 4.01
C GLY A 342 -19.18 -12.03 2.78
N TYR A 343 -19.40 -11.04 1.90
CA TYR A 343 -18.42 -10.69 0.88
C TYR A 343 -17.09 -10.32 1.54
N ARG A 344 -15.99 -10.81 0.99
CA ARG A 344 -14.63 -10.52 1.46
C ARG A 344 -13.74 -10.18 0.28
N VAL A 345 -12.83 -9.22 0.50
CA VAL A 345 -11.83 -8.81 -0.48
C VAL A 345 -10.52 -9.56 -0.25
N GLU A 346 -9.76 -9.76 -1.31
CA GLU A 346 -8.42 -10.33 -1.30
C GLU A 346 -7.37 -9.23 -1.30
N ALA A 347 -6.17 -9.52 -0.79
CA ALA A 347 -5.06 -8.58 -0.73
C ALA A 347 -4.65 -8.08 -2.13
N GLU A 348 -4.80 -8.91 -3.15
CA GLU A 348 -4.49 -8.59 -4.55
C GLU A 348 -5.43 -7.54 -5.17
N ASN A 349 -6.62 -7.34 -4.61
CA ASN A 349 -7.62 -6.39 -5.10
C ASN A 349 -7.54 -5.03 -4.43
N ILE A 350 -6.71 -4.89 -3.41
CA ILE A 350 -6.54 -3.65 -2.67
C ILE A 350 -5.08 -3.22 -2.65
N ALA A 351 -4.86 -1.93 -2.68
CA ALA A 351 -3.55 -1.32 -2.49
C ALA A 351 -3.69 -0.20 -1.46
N GLY A 352 -2.90 -0.24 -0.42
CA GLY A 352 -3.05 0.74 0.65
C GLY A 352 -1.84 0.87 1.56
N SER A 353 -1.97 1.78 2.50
CA SER A 353 -0.93 2.09 3.47
C SER A 353 -1.51 2.37 4.85
N ILE A 354 -0.77 1.95 5.85
CA ILE A 354 -0.99 2.31 7.24
C ILE A 354 0.19 3.15 7.70
N LEU A 355 -0.11 4.31 8.28
CA LEU A 355 0.90 5.21 8.84
C LEU A 355 0.80 5.15 10.37
N ILE A 356 1.89 4.78 11.01
CA ILE A 356 2.06 4.77 12.46
C ILE A 356 3.26 5.64 12.85
N SER A 357 3.36 5.96 14.12
CA SER A 357 4.49 6.72 14.66
C SER A 357 5.09 6.02 15.89
N ARG A 358 6.38 6.09 16.02
CA ARG A 358 7.08 5.64 17.26
C ARG A 358 6.59 6.39 18.51
N VAL A 359 6.11 7.63 18.33
CA VAL A 359 5.60 8.46 19.44
C VAL A 359 4.23 8.01 19.90
N SER A 360 3.34 7.68 18.95
CA SER A 360 1.93 7.35 19.24
C SER A 360 1.72 5.86 19.49
N ASN A 361 2.53 4.99 18.87
CA ASN A 361 2.35 3.54 18.85
C ASN A 361 3.53 2.86 19.56
N ILE A 362 3.68 3.15 20.85
CA ILE A 362 4.86 2.80 21.68
C ILE A 362 5.08 1.28 21.74
N ASP A 363 4.00 0.49 21.75
CA ASP A 363 4.05 -0.96 21.85
C ASP A 363 4.47 -1.67 20.54
N PHE A 364 4.64 -0.92 19.44
CA PHE A 364 5.01 -1.49 18.16
C PHE A 364 6.53 -1.52 17.95
N ASP A 365 7.20 -2.44 18.63
CA ASP A 365 8.64 -2.60 18.58
C ASP A 365 9.13 -3.27 17.29
N ASP A 366 10.32 -2.88 16.83
CA ASP A 366 11.00 -3.55 15.72
C ASP A 366 11.49 -4.94 16.13
N LYS A 367 11.35 -5.92 15.24
CA LYS A 367 12.06 -7.21 15.38
C LYS A 367 13.58 -6.99 15.40
N SER A 368 14.29 -7.86 16.09
CA SER A 368 15.75 -7.84 16.13
C SER A 368 16.38 -8.00 14.73
N SER A 369 15.72 -8.76 13.85
CA SER A 369 16.09 -8.93 12.43
C SER A 369 15.87 -7.67 11.59
N ARG A 370 15.16 -6.64 12.09
CA ARG A 370 14.70 -5.44 11.39
C ARG A 370 13.68 -5.68 10.27
N GLU A 371 13.18 -6.87 10.15
CA GLU A 371 12.15 -7.23 9.18
C GLU A 371 10.80 -7.32 9.89
N GLY A 372 10.11 -6.19 9.98
CA GLY A 372 8.79 -6.08 10.57
C GLY A 372 8.78 -5.75 12.06
N LEU A 373 7.58 -5.74 12.61
CA LEU A 373 7.30 -5.46 14.01
C LEU A 373 7.19 -6.76 14.81
N GLN A 374 7.42 -6.68 16.13
CA GLN A 374 7.21 -7.80 17.02
C GLN A 374 5.73 -8.17 17.11
N GLU A 375 5.42 -9.45 17.01
CA GLU A 375 4.07 -9.98 17.19
C GLU A 375 3.74 -10.04 18.68
N ASN A 376 3.25 -8.93 19.21
CA ASN A 376 2.70 -8.84 20.56
C ASN A 376 1.16 -8.74 20.54
N LYS A 377 0.55 -8.77 21.71
CA LYS A 377 -0.91 -8.73 21.86
C LYS A 377 -1.51 -7.43 21.28
N THR A 378 -0.86 -6.28 21.51
CA THR A 378 -1.30 -4.97 21.01
C THR A 378 -1.29 -4.93 19.48
N PHE A 379 -0.23 -5.42 18.83
CA PHE A 379 -0.14 -5.49 17.38
C PHE A 379 -1.15 -6.47 16.78
N SER A 380 -1.40 -7.60 17.46
CA SER A 380 -2.43 -8.57 17.03
C SER A 380 -3.85 -7.96 17.06
N VAL A 381 -4.17 -7.18 18.10
CA VAL A 381 -5.44 -6.45 18.20
C VAL A 381 -5.52 -5.34 17.16
N PHE A 382 -4.42 -4.64 16.92
CA PHE A 382 -4.32 -3.64 15.84
C PHE A 382 -4.64 -4.25 14.46
N LYS A 383 -4.11 -5.43 14.13
CA LYS A 383 -4.48 -6.13 12.88
C LYS A 383 -5.99 -6.38 12.78
N GLN A 384 -6.64 -6.79 13.87
CA GLN A 384 -8.09 -6.99 13.92
C GLN A 384 -8.85 -5.67 13.70
N LEU A 385 -8.35 -4.56 14.25
CA LEU A 385 -8.93 -3.23 14.06
C LEU A 385 -8.88 -2.80 12.58
N ILE A 386 -7.75 -2.97 11.92
CA ILE A 386 -7.60 -2.69 10.48
C ILE A 386 -8.55 -3.57 9.64
N VAL A 387 -8.64 -4.85 9.94
CA VAL A 387 -9.58 -5.77 9.27
C VAL A 387 -11.04 -5.34 9.49
N SER A 388 -11.37 -4.80 10.66
CA SER A 388 -12.72 -4.30 10.95
C SER A 388 -13.04 -3.03 10.17
N ILE A 389 -12.06 -2.16 9.92
CA ILE A 389 -12.23 -1.01 9.02
C ILE A 389 -12.48 -1.46 7.57
N ILE A 390 -11.71 -2.45 7.09
CA ILE A 390 -11.92 -3.07 5.76
C ILE A 390 -13.33 -3.65 5.66
N LYS A 391 -13.81 -4.27 6.73
CA LYS A 391 -15.16 -4.86 6.78
C LYS A 391 -16.28 -3.82 6.56
N ILE A 392 -16.13 -2.59 7.01
CA ILE A 392 -17.13 -1.52 6.77
C ILE A 392 -17.29 -1.30 5.25
N PHE A 393 -16.18 -1.25 4.50
CA PHE A 393 -16.19 -1.17 3.05
C PHE A 393 -16.82 -2.43 2.41
N GLU A 394 -16.48 -3.62 2.88
CA GLU A 394 -17.03 -4.88 2.38
C GLU A 394 -18.55 -4.94 2.57
N ASP A 395 -19.04 -4.53 3.74
CA ASP A 395 -20.46 -4.51 4.08
C ASP A 395 -21.22 -3.46 3.24
N ASP A 396 -20.66 -2.27 3.06
CA ASP A 396 -21.20 -1.19 2.24
C ASP A 396 -21.38 -1.63 0.78
N ARG A 397 -20.31 -2.12 0.17
CA ARG A 397 -20.31 -2.57 -1.22
C ARG A 397 -21.28 -3.75 -1.43
N SER A 398 -21.30 -4.69 -0.49
CA SER A 398 -22.19 -5.85 -0.55
C SER A 398 -23.66 -5.48 -0.40
N LEU A 399 -23.98 -4.50 0.45
CA LEU A 399 -25.36 -4.02 0.63
C LEU A 399 -25.86 -3.40 -0.68
N ILE A 400 -25.10 -2.51 -1.29
CA ILE A 400 -25.46 -1.87 -2.57
C ILE A 400 -25.68 -2.93 -3.67
N ALA A 401 -24.78 -3.91 -3.77
CA ALA A 401 -24.90 -4.96 -4.77
C ALA A 401 -26.15 -5.84 -4.55
N ARG A 402 -26.50 -6.15 -3.32
CA ARG A 402 -27.75 -6.90 -3.00
C ARG A 402 -28.99 -6.10 -3.37
N GLU A 403 -28.96 -4.80 -3.09
CA GLU A 403 -30.10 -3.93 -3.44
C GLU A 403 -30.26 -3.79 -4.95
N PHE A 404 -29.16 -3.73 -5.74
CA PHE A 404 -29.22 -3.77 -7.19
C PHE A 404 -29.85 -5.07 -7.71
N VAL A 405 -29.44 -6.22 -7.16
CA VAL A 405 -30.03 -7.50 -7.55
C VAL A 405 -31.52 -7.56 -7.22
N ALA A 406 -31.90 -7.09 -6.03
CA ALA A 406 -33.31 -7.10 -5.63
C ALA A 406 -34.16 -6.12 -6.46
N ASP A 407 -33.63 -4.95 -6.85
CA ASP A 407 -34.31 -4.01 -7.75
C ASP A 407 -34.46 -4.60 -9.15
N ASP A 408 -33.43 -5.26 -9.67
CA ASP A 408 -33.45 -5.91 -10.96
C ASP A 408 -34.42 -7.11 -11.00
N GLU A 409 -34.52 -7.89 -9.92
CA GLU A 409 -35.53 -8.95 -9.78
C GLU A 409 -36.95 -8.39 -9.87
N LEU A 410 -37.22 -7.25 -9.23
CA LEU A 410 -38.55 -6.61 -9.30
C LEU A 410 -38.86 -6.06 -10.71
N ARG A 411 -37.90 -5.45 -11.38
CA ARG A 411 -38.12 -4.84 -12.70
C ARG A 411 -38.15 -5.85 -13.83
N ASN A 412 -37.28 -6.84 -13.82
CA ASN A 412 -36.99 -7.72 -14.96
C ASN A 412 -37.20 -9.21 -14.65
N GLY A 413 -37.56 -9.59 -13.42
CA GLY A 413 -37.68 -10.98 -13.01
C GLY A 413 -38.64 -11.77 -13.83
N ALA A 414 -39.87 -11.26 -14.03
CA ALA A 414 -40.91 -11.94 -14.82
C ALA A 414 -40.50 -12.14 -16.30
N ALA A 415 -39.77 -11.19 -16.89
CA ALA A 415 -39.29 -11.32 -18.28
C ALA A 415 -38.21 -12.39 -18.39
N ARG A 416 -37.25 -12.43 -17.45
CA ARG A 416 -36.23 -13.47 -17.43
C ARG A 416 -36.75 -14.85 -17.13
N ASP A 417 -37.75 -14.98 -16.27
CA ASP A 417 -38.39 -16.28 -16.01
C ASP A 417 -39.08 -16.83 -17.26
N ARG A 418 -39.70 -15.94 -18.05
CA ARG A 418 -40.25 -16.31 -19.38
C ARG A 418 -39.15 -16.75 -20.35
N GLU A 419 -38.07 -15.98 -20.46
CA GLU A 419 -36.93 -16.30 -21.34
C GLU A 419 -36.30 -17.66 -20.94
N ARG A 420 -36.11 -17.90 -19.67
CA ARG A 420 -35.62 -19.20 -19.17
C ARG A 420 -36.56 -20.33 -19.44
N ALA A 421 -37.85 -20.11 -19.30
CA ALA A 421 -38.87 -21.11 -19.62
C ALA A 421 -38.88 -21.44 -21.13
N GLU A 422 -38.74 -20.43 -21.99
CA GLU A 422 -38.62 -20.59 -23.44
C GLU A 422 -37.33 -21.32 -23.84
N GLU A 423 -36.19 -20.96 -23.27
CA GLU A 423 -34.92 -21.68 -23.49
C GLU A 423 -35.01 -23.15 -23.05
N LEU A 424 -35.62 -23.41 -21.90
CA LEU A 424 -35.81 -24.79 -21.39
C LEU A 424 -36.75 -25.58 -22.33
N ALA A 425 -37.86 -24.97 -22.78
CA ALA A 425 -38.77 -25.56 -23.73
C ALA A 425 -38.07 -25.88 -25.07
N ASN A 426 -37.27 -24.97 -25.59
CA ASN A 426 -36.49 -25.18 -26.80
C ASN A 426 -35.47 -26.31 -26.66
N LYS A 427 -34.74 -26.38 -25.53
CA LYS A 427 -33.85 -27.50 -25.25
C LYS A 427 -34.56 -28.85 -25.16
N ILE A 428 -35.76 -28.90 -24.57
CA ILE A 428 -36.59 -30.10 -24.51
C ILE A 428 -37.03 -30.51 -25.93
N ILE A 429 -37.44 -29.54 -26.76
CA ILE A 429 -37.84 -29.80 -28.15
C ILE A 429 -36.65 -30.31 -28.98
N GLU A 430 -35.46 -29.69 -28.85
CA GLU A 430 -34.25 -30.14 -29.54
C GLU A 430 -33.85 -31.57 -29.11
N ASN A 431 -33.83 -31.84 -27.80
CA ASN A 431 -33.50 -33.16 -27.28
C ASN A 431 -34.55 -34.22 -27.73
N SER A 432 -35.83 -33.87 -27.79
CA SER A 432 -36.87 -34.79 -28.28
C SER A 432 -36.77 -35.04 -29.79
N LYS A 433 -36.38 -34.03 -30.59
CA LYS A 433 -36.11 -34.22 -32.04
C LYS A 433 -34.90 -35.13 -32.25
N SER A 434 -33.80 -34.93 -31.53
CA SER A 434 -32.62 -35.79 -31.61
C SER A 434 -32.94 -37.24 -31.22
N THR A 435 -33.76 -37.45 -30.20
CA THR A 435 -34.22 -38.79 -29.77
C THR A 435 -35.11 -39.45 -30.80
N LEU A 436 -35.99 -38.70 -31.47
CA LEU A 436 -36.83 -39.20 -32.57
C LEU A 436 -35.99 -39.55 -33.80
N GLU A 437 -35.02 -38.73 -34.19
CA GLU A 437 -34.07 -39.05 -35.28
C GLU A 437 -33.25 -40.30 -34.99
N PHE A 438 -32.77 -40.48 -33.77
CA PHE A 438 -32.08 -41.68 -33.35
C PHE A 438 -32.99 -42.93 -33.36
N GLY A 439 -34.24 -42.77 -32.95
CA GLY A 439 -35.26 -43.85 -32.99
C GLY A 439 -35.60 -44.26 -34.42
N ILE A 440 -35.71 -43.32 -35.37
CA ILE A 440 -35.95 -43.59 -36.77
C ILE A 440 -34.77 -44.29 -37.44
N GLN A 441 -33.52 -43.92 -37.12
CA GLN A 441 -32.32 -44.60 -37.63
C GLN A 441 -32.19 -46.06 -37.16
N ILE A 442 -32.69 -46.38 -35.99
CA ILE A 442 -32.66 -47.76 -35.45
C ILE A 442 -33.79 -48.63 -36.08
N ILE A 443 -34.92 -48.02 -36.41
CA ILE A 443 -36.07 -48.78 -36.96
C ILE A 443 -35.88 -49.12 -38.45
N PHE A 444 -35.27 -48.25 -39.25
CA PHE A 444 -35.09 -48.48 -40.69
C PHE A 444 -34.13 -49.67 -41.00
N PRO A 445 -33.01 -49.90 -40.37
CA PRO A 445 -32.15 -51.07 -40.67
C PRO A 445 -32.76 -52.41 -40.30
N ILE A 446 -33.63 -52.44 -39.30
CA ILE A 446 -34.26 -53.69 -38.85
C ILE A 446 -35.36 -54.16 -39.81
N LYS A 447 -36.12 -53.25 -40.44
CA LYS A 447 -37.14 -53.61 -41.45
C LYS A 447 -36.52 -54.03 -42.76
N TYR A 448 -35.39 -53.54 -43.18
CA TYR A 448 -34.71 -53.89 -44.45
C TYR A 448 -34.02 -55.25 -44.40
N LYS A 449 -33.63 -55.75 -43.25
CA LYS A 449 -33.01 -57.08 -43.09
C LYS A 449 -34.04 -58.26 -43.08
N ARG A 450 -35.33 -57.99 -42.82
CA ARG A 450 -36.39 -59.04 -42.85
C ARG A 450 -37.03 -59.32 -44.16
N ASN A 451 -36.80 -58.53 -45.21
CA ASN A 451 -37.43 -58.70 -46.54
C ASN A 451 -36.47 -59.33 -47.57
N TYR A 452 -35.29 -59.87 -47.20
CA TYR A 452 -34.41 -60.52 -48.16
C TYR A 452 -33.99 -61.95 -47.78
N GLU A 453 -34.77 -62.59 -46.96
CA GLU A 453 -34.70 -64.06 -46.77
C GLU A 453 -36.08 -64.62 -47.05
N LEU A 454 -36.42 -64.76 -48.39
CA LEU A 454 -37.31 -65.76 -48.99
C LEU A 454 -36.92 -65.92 -50.46
#